data_82300e6d324eab3bacce62f75d154ce7
#
_entry.id   82300e6d324eab3bacce62f75d154ce7
#
_cell.length_a   1.000
_cell.length_b   1.000
_cell.length_c   1.000
_cell.angle_alpha   90.00
_cell.angle_beta   90.00
_cell.angle_gamma   90.00
#
_symmetry.space_group_name_H-M   'P 1'
#
loop_
_entity.id
_entity.type
_entity.pdbx_description
1 polymer ?
#
loop_
_entity_poly.entity_id
_entity_poly.type
_entity_poly.pdbx_seq_one_letter_code
_entity_poly.pdbx_strand_id
1 'polypeptide(L)'
;MTGLRVGHGYDVHRLAQGRPLILGGVTIPWEKGLDGHSDADVLTHAVMDALLGAAGMDDIGKLFPDCDNAFLNISSLTLLARVMKALTEQGWQVVNIDATLVAQAPKIAPYRQEMRCALARTLGIRPEQVNVKATTEEHLGFTGEGLGISAHAVALIQRAEN
;
A
#
# COMPACT_ATOMS: atom_id res chain seq x y z
N MET A 1 -6.50 0.03 29.41
CA MET A 1 -6.27 -0.73 28.15
C MET A 1 -5.40 0.11 27.24
N THR A 2 -4.33 -0.46 26.72
CA THR A 2 -3.47 0.24 25.76
C THR A 2 -4.30 0.53 24.51
N GLY A 3 -4.41 1.80 24.12
CA GLY A 3 -5.15 2.20 22.90
C GLY A 3 -4.44 1.80 21.59
N LEU A 4 -3.50 0.84 21.65
CA LEU A 4 -2.71 0.35 20.50
C LEU A 4 -3.42 -0.77 19.78
N ARG A 5 -3.36 -0.75 18.44
CA ARG A 5 -3.83 -1.82 17.56
C ARG A 5 -2.85 -2.06 16.43
N VAL A 6 -2.71 -3.32 16.04
CA VAL A 6 -1.92 -3.75 14.89
C VAL A 6 -2.85 -4.30 13.81
N GLY A 7 -2.53 -4.02 12.56
CA GLY A 7 -3.19 -4.60 11.40
C GLY A 7 -2.17 -5.09 10.39
N HIS A 8 -2.56 -6.09 9.60
CA HIS A 8 -1.78 -6.63 8.49
C HIS A 8 -2.59 -6.47 7.21
N GLY A 9 -1.95 -6.05 6.13
CA GLY A 9 -2.50 -5.99 4.79
C GLY A 9 -1.66 -6.83 3.83
N TYR A 10 -2.34 -7.44 2.89
CA TYR A 10 -1.74 -8.17 1.78
C TYR A 10 -2.48 -7.82 0.50
N ASP A 11 -1.73 -7.58 -0.58
CA ASP A 11 -2.31 -7.41 -1.91
C ASP A 11 -1.39 -7.99 -2.98
N VAL A 12 -1.96 -8.31 -4.13
CA VAL A 12 -1.26 -8.88 -5.28
C VAL A 12 -1.90 -8.41 -6.58
N HIS A 13 -1.05 -8.03 -7.53
CA HIS A 13 -1.48 -7.68 -8.89
C HIS A 13 -0.63 -8.38 -9.93
N ARG A 14 -1.26 -8.73 -11.05
CA ARG A 14 -0.59 -9.31 -12.23
C ARG A 14 0.22 -8.23 -12.95
N LEU A 15 1.39 -8.59 -13.45
CA LEU A 15 2.15 -7.75 -14.39
C LEU A 15 1.54 -7.84 -15.80
N ALA A 16 1.33 -6.70 -16.44
CA ALA A 16 0.73 -6.58 -17.77
C ALA A 16 1.46 -5.53 -18.61
N GLN A 17 1.40 -5.73 -19.93
CA GLN A 17 1.91 -4.75 -20.90
C GLN A 17 1.01 -3.51 -20.96
N GLY A 18 1.58 -2.36 -21.34
CA GLY A 18 0.81 -1.15 -21.62
C GLY A 18 0.29 -0.41 -20.39
N ARG A 19 0.74 -0.78 -19.19
CA ARG A 19 0.41 -0.07 -17.94
C ARG A 19 1.69 0.48 -17.29
N PRO A 20 1.62 1.67 -16.65
CA PRO A 20 2.73 2.17 -15.84
C PRO A 20 2.89 1.29 -14.60
N LEU A 21 4.12 1.10 -14.13
CA LEU A 21 4.39 0.47 -12.85
C LEU A 21 4.41 1.56 -11.77
N ILE A 22 3.40 1.54 -10.90
CA ILE A 22 3.26 2.48 -9.78
C ILE A 22 3.33 1.68 -8.48
N LEU A 23 4.27 2.04 -7.61
CA LEU A 23 4.46 1.40 -6.30
C LEU A 23 4.71 2.48 -5.24
N GLY A 24 3.89 2.50 -4.19
CA GLY A 24 3.98 3.51 -3.14
C GLY A 24 3.84 4.95 -3.67
N GLY A 25 3.00 5.13 -4.70
CA GLY A 25 2.79 6.41 -5.38
C GLY A 25 3.92 6.85 -6.31
N VAL A 26 4.95 6.01 -6.52
CA VAL A 26 6.10 6.30 -7.37
C VAL A 26 6.00 5.52 -8.67
N THR A 27 6.12 6.23 -9.80
CA THR A 27 6.19 5.60 -11.12
C THR A 27 7.60 5.08 -11.36
N ILE A 28 7.73 3.78 -11.56
CA ILE A 28 9.01 3.12 -11.79
C ILE A 28 9.15 2.81 -13.28
N PRO A 29 10.26 3.22 -13.92
CA PRO A 29 10.54 2.87 -15.32
C PRO A 29 10.69 1.35 -15.46
N TRP A 30 9.71 0.72 -16.10
CA TRP A 30 9.69 -0.71 -16.36
C TRP A 30 8.82 -1.04 -17.57
N GLU A 31 9.09 -2.15 -18.24
CA GLU A 31 8.37 -2.55 -19.46
C GLU A 31 6.92 -2.97 -19.22
N LYS A 32 6.60 -3.37 -18.00
CA LYS A 32 5.25 -3.79 -17.57
C LYS A 32 4.83 -2.99 -16.34
N GLY A 33 3.53 -2.80 -16.19
CA GLY A 33 2.92 -2.29 -14.98
C GLY A 33 1.98 -3.31 -14.36
N LEU A 34 1.34 -2.94 -13.26
CA LEU A 34 0.37 -3.78 -12.59
C LEU A 34 -1.03 -3.58 -13.18
N ASP A 35 -1.78 -4.66 -13.31
CA ASP A 35 -3.15 -4.66 -13.79
C ASP A 35 -4.14 -4.59 -12.64
N GLY A 36 -5.13 -3.73 -12.76
CA GLY A 36 -6.18 -3.53 -11.75
C GLY A 36 -7.11 -2.37 -12.13
N HIS A 37 -8.16 -2.19 -11.34
CA HIS A 37 -9.21 -1.19 -11.59
C HIS A 37 -8.71 0.25 -11.35
N SER A 38 -7.93 0.48 -10.28
CA SER A 38 -7.25 1.73 -9.97
C SER A 38 -5.91 1.84 -10.72
N ASP A 39 -4.95 2.59 -10.19
CA ASP A 39 -3.56 2.58 -10.65
C ASP A 39 -2.80 1.28 -10.31
N ALA A 40 -3.47 0.35 -9.61
CA ALA A 40 -2.95 -0.96 -9.19
C ALA A 40 -1.67 -0.89 -8.35
N ASP A 41 -1.51 0.16 -7.54
CA ASP A 41 -0.40 0.31 -6.59
C ASP A 41 -0.55 -0.69 -5.43
N VAL A 42 0.01 -1.87 -5.63
CA VAL A 42 -0.08 -3.01 -4.70
C VAL A 42 0.47 -2.68 -3.31
N LEU A 43 1.49 -1.81 -3.23
CA LEU A 43 2.08 -1.40 -1.94
C LEU A 43 1.11 -0.51 -1.15
N THR A 44 0.55 0.48 -1.80
CA THR A 44 -0.42 1.39 -1.17
C THR A 44 -1.71 0.66 -0.79
N HIS A 45 -2.15 -0.31 -1.58
CA HIS A 45 -3.31 -1.17 -1.24
C HIS A 45 -3.04 -1.99 0.02
N ALA A 46 -1.88 -2.64 0.13
CA ALA A 46 -1.52 -3.40 1.33
C ALA A 46 -1.45 -2.49 2.58
N VAL A 47 -0.93 -1.27 2.44
CA VAL A 47 -0.90 -0.27 3.53
C VAL A 47 -2.31 0.13 3.96
N MET A 48 -3.23 0.37 3.00
CA MET A 48 -4.62 0.71 3.32
C MET A 48 -5.32 -0.43 4.07
N ASP A 49 -5.16 -1.67 3.63
CA ASP A 49 -5.76 -2.83 4.31
C ASP A 49 -5.18 -3.06 5.71
N ALA A 50 -3.88 -2.83 5.89
CA ALA A 50 -3.28 -2.89 7.23
C ALA A 50 -3.89 -1.84 8.18
N LEU A 51 -4.09 -0.63 7.70
CA LEU A 51 -4.69 0.47 8.48
C LEU A 51 -6.17 0.20 8.81
N LEU A 52 -6.96 -0.20 7.82
CA LEU A 52 -8.37 -0.53 8.00
C LEU A 52 -8.55 -1.72 8.94
N GLY A 53 -7.76 -2.78 8.76
CA GLY A 53 -7.76 -3.95 9.63
C GLY A 53 -7.42 -3.60 11.08
N ALA A 54 -6.40 -2.77 11.33
CA ALA A 54 -6.04 -2.29 12.66
C ALA A 54 -7.20 -1.51 13.32
N ALA A 55 -7.91 -0.69 12.54
CA ALA A 55 -9.05 0.10 13.02
C ALA A 55 -10.34 -0.73 13.17
N GLY A 56 -10.41 -1.95 12.63
CA GLY A 56 -11.63 -2.77 12.59
C GLY A 56 -12.65 -2.26 11.59
N MET A 57 -12.19 -1.72 10.46
CA MET A 57 -12.99 -1.08 9.41
C MET A 57 -13.09 -1.90 8.12
N ASP A 58 -12.98 -3.23 8.24
CA ASP A 58 -12.97 -4.18 7.12
C ASP A 58 -11.75 -3.99 6.18
N ASP A 59 -11.95 -3.84 4.88
CA ASP A 59 -10.92 -3.76 3.84
C ASP A 59 -11.23 -2.69 2.77
N ILE A 60 -10.29 -2.49 1.84
CA ILE A 60 -10.42 -1.51 0.76
C ILE A 60 -11.56 -1.87 -0.21
N GLY A 61 -11.85 -3.13 -0.43
CA GLY A 61 -12.92 -3.57 -1.34
C GLY A 61 -14.31 -3.14 -0.86
N LYS A 62 -14.50 -3.01 0.45
CA LYS A 62 -15.73 -2.48 1.03
C LYS A 62 -15.84 -0.96 0.91
N LEU A 63 -14.71 -0.24 1.10
CA LEU A 63 -14.68 1.21 1.01
C LEU A 63 -14.71 1.72 -0.44
N PHE A 64 -14.05 1.00 -1.33
CA PHE A 64 -13.80 1.38 -2.73
C PHE A 64 -14.11 0.19 -3.67
N PRO A 65 -15.37 -0.16 -3.87
CA PRO A 65 -15.74 -1.30 -4.69
C PRO A 65 -15.25 -1.17 -6.15
N ASP A 66 -14.65 -2.23 -6.70
CA ASP A 66 -14.15 -2.28 -8.08
C ASP A 66 -15.26 -2.11 -9.13
N CYS A 67 -16.52 -2.31 -8.75
CA CYS A 67 -17.66 -2.07 -9.64
C CYS A 67 -18.04 -0.58 -9.77
N ASP A 68 -17.46 0.31 -8.98
CA ASP A 68 -17.72 1.74 -9.02
C ASP A 68 -16.71 2.44 -9.97
N ASN A 69 -17.23 2.93 -11.09
CA ASN A 69 -16.45 3.65 -12.10
C ASN A 69 -15.79 4.95 -11.55
N ALA A 70 -16.23 5.45 -10.39
CA ALA A 70 -15.60 6.61 -9.74
C ALA A 70 -14.15 6.31 -9.32
N PHE A 71 -13.77 5.05 -9.18
CA PHE A 71 -12.42 4.62 -8.80
C PHE A 71 -11.58 4.10 -9.97
N LEU A 72 -12.12 4.11 -11.18
CA LEU A 72 -11.38 3.68 -12.38
C LEU A 72 -10.15 4.58 -12.61
N ASN A 73 -8.97 3.95 -12.66
CA ASN A 73 -7.67 4.61 -12.83
C ASN A 73 -7.34 5.68 -11.78
N ILE A 74 -8.03 5.69 -10.65
CA ILE A 74 -7.74 6.62 -9.55
C ILE A 74 -6.36 6.34 -8.94
N SER A 75 -5.66 7.38 -8.51
CA SER A 75 -4.44 7.23 -7.74
C SER A 75 -4.72 6.59 -6.37
N SER A 76 -4.00 5.53 -6.05
CA SER A 76 -4.12 4.86 -4.74
C SER A 76 -3.69 5.75 -3.58
N LEU A 77 -2.82 6.75 -3.80
CA LEU A 77 -2.53 7.76 -2.78
C LEU A 77 -3.77 8.61 -2.45
N THR A 78 -4.64 8.89 -3.42
CA THR A 78 -5.92 9.56 -3.17
C THR A 78 -6.86 8.69 -2.33
N LEU A 79 -6.89 7.38 -2.57
CA LEU A 79 -7.64 6.44 -1.75
C LEU A 79 -7.06 6.34 -0.34
N LEU A 80 -5.74 6.29 -0.21
CA LEU A 80 -5.04 6.29 1.09
C LEU A 80 -5.37 7.54 1.92
N ALA A 81 -5.45 8.72 1.29
CA ALA A 81 -5.87 9.94 1.98
C ALA A 81 -7.30 9.84 2.51
N ARG A 82 -8.22 9.19 1.78
CA ARG A 82 -9.60 8.93 2.25
C ARG A 82 -9.62 7.95 3.41
N VAL A 83 -8.81 6.88 3.36
CA VAL A 83 -8.64 5.95 4.50
C VAL A 83 -8.14 6.69 5.72
N MET A 84 -7.09 7.51 5.58
CA MET A 84 -6.54 8.28 6.70
C MET A 84 -7.57 9.22 7.32
N LYS A 85 -8.38 9.89 6.49
CA LYS A 85 -9.49 10.72 6.96
C LYS A 85 -10.47 9.90 7.81
N ALA A 86 -10.92 8.75 7.31
CA ALA A 86 -11.85 7.88 8.03
C ALA A 86 -11.27 7.36 9.36
N LEU A 87 -9.98 7.03 9.41
CA LEU A 87 -9.29 6.67 10.66
C LEU A 87 -9.30 7.82 11.66
N THR A 88 -8.96 9.03 11.20
CA THR A 88 -8.90 10.23 12.03
C THR A 88 -10.28 10.59 12.61
N GLU A 89 -11.34 10.48 11.81
CA GLU A 89 -12.72 10.70 12.25
C GLU A 89 -13.15 9.70 13.34
N GLN A 90 -12.56 8.52 13.36
CA GLN A 90 -12.75 7.53 14.43
C GLN A 90 -11.75 7.67 15.60
N GLY A 91 -10.94 8.72 15.61
CA GLY A 91 -9.97 9.00 16.68
C GLY A 91 -8.74 8.08 16.67
N TRP A 92 -8.32 7.61 15.49
CA TRP A 92 -7.10 6.83 15.33
C TRP A 92 -5.95 7.66 14.76
N GLN A 93 -4.75 7.38 15.21
CA GLN A 93 -3.49 7.93 14.70
C GLN A 93 -2.55 6.81 14.31
N VAL A 94 -1.80 7.00 13.22
CA VAL A 94 -0.77 6.06 12.77
C VAL A 94 0.49 6.26 13.62
N VAL A 95 0.99 5.18 14.19
CA VAL A 95 2.27 5.15 14.93
C VAL A 95 3.41 4.85 13.97
N ASN A 96 3.32 3.73 13.24
CA ASN A 96 4.27 3.38 12.19
C ASN A 96 3.69 2.38 11.19
N ILE A 97 4.34 2.31 10.04
CA ILE A 97 4.09 1.35 8.96
C ILE A 97 5.38 0.62 8.64
N ASP A 98 5.32 -0.69 8.50
CA ASP A 98 6.38 -1.51 7.88
C ASP A 98 5.80 -2.28 6.71
N ALA A 99 6.33 -2.07 5.51
CA ALA A 99 5.82 -2.67 4.29
C ALA A 99 6.92 -3.40 3.53
N THR A 100 6.55 -4.52 2.91
CA THR A 100 7.45 -5.38 2.13
C THR A 100 6.86 -5.61 0.75
N LEU A 101 7.61 -5.24 -0.29
CA LEU A 101 7.34 -5.62 -1.67
C LEU A 101 8.01 -6.94 -2.00
N VAL A 102 7.28 -7.82 -2.65
CA VAL A 102 7.80 -9.10 -3.17
C VAL A 102 7.76 -9.02 -4.70
N ALA A 103 8.94 -8.87 -5.30
CA ALA A 103 9.07 -8.69 -6.75
C ALA A 103 10.40 -9.26 -7.24
N GLN A 104 10.36 -10.08 -8.28
CA GLN A 104 11.59 -10.58 -8.90
C GLN A 104 12.35 -9.47 -9.63
N ALA A 105 11.62 -8.57 -10.29
CA ALA A 105 12.10 -7.39 -11.01
C ALA A 105 10.98 -6.34 -11.08
N PRO A 106 11.30 -5.04 -11.27
CA PRO A 106 12.64 -4.42 -11.27
C PRO A 106 13.26 -4.34 -9.87
N LYS A 107 14.50 -3.82 -9.77
CA LYS A 107 15.11 -3.48 -8.47
C LYS A 107 14.38 -2.32 -7.83
N ILE A 108 13.83 -2.54 -6.65
CA ILE A 108 13.03 -1.57 -5.90
C ILE A 108 13.90 -0.63 -5.05
N ALA A 109 15.08 -1.08 -4.66
CA ALA A 109 15.95 -0.35 -3.73
C ALA A 109 16.18 1.14 -4.06
N PRO A 110 16.38 1.57 -5.32
CA PRO A 110 16.58 2.98 -5.65
C PRO A 110 15.38 3.88 -5.34
N TYR A 111 14.17 3.32 -5.32
CA TYR A 111 12.90 4.07 -5.20
C TYR A 111 12.32 4.07 -3.77
N ARG A 112 12.89 3.29 -2.85
CA ARG A 112 12.34 3.11 -1.50
C ARG A 112 12.17 4.41 -0.73
N GLN A 113 13.15 5.32 -0.82
CA GLN A 113 13.07 6.59 -0.11
C GLN A 113 11.93 7.48 -0.64
N GLU A 114 11.74 7.51 -1.95
CA GLU A 114 10.66 8.27 -2.57
C GLU A 114 9.28 7.70 -2.19
N MET A 115 9.12 6.37 -2.20
CA MET A 115 7.90 5.69 -1.73
C MET A 115 7.60 6.03 -0.27
N ARG A 116 8.60 5.95 0.62
CA ARG A 116 8.46 6.32 2.04
C ARG A 116 7.95 7.75 2.20
N CYS A 117 8.55 8.70 1.48
CA CYS A 117 8.15 10.10 1.53
C CYS A 117 6.74 10.33 0.98
N ALA A 118 6.36 9.66 -0.10
CA ALA A 118 5.03 9.77 -0.70
C ALA A 118 3.95 9.23 0.25
N LEU A 119 4.14 8.04 0.80
CA LEU A 119 3.23 7.42 1.76
C LEU A 119 3.12 8.26 3.05
N ALA A 120 4.25 8.67 3.63
CA ALA A 120 4.27 9.46 4.85
C ALA A 120 3.55 10.81 4.68
N ARG A 121 3.78 11.49 3.56
CA ARG A 121 3.10 12.75 3.22
C ARG A 121 1.60 12.56 3.14
N THR A 122 1.14 11.52 2.47
CA THR A 122 -0.29 11.20 2.33
C THR A 122 -0.94 10.87 3.66
N LEU A 123 -0.22 10.16 4.53
CA LEU A 123 -0.67 9.80 5.88
C LEU A 123 -0.56 10.94 6.89
N GLY A 124 0.13 12.05 6.56
CA GLY A 124 0.36 13.16 7.49
C GLY A 124 1.30 12.80 8.64
N ILE A 125 2.24 11.87 8.41
CA ILE A 125 3.24 11.42 9.40
C ILE A 125 4.66 11.67 8.90
N ARG A 126 5.66 11.48 9.77
CA ARG A 126 7.06 11.66 9.39
C ARG A 126 7.55 10.45 8.57
N PRO A 127 8.49 10.65 7.60
CA PRO A 127 9.06 9.55 6.82
C PRO A 127 9.70 8.43 7.66
N GLU A 128 10.22 8.75 8.85
CA GLU A 128 10.82 7.77 9.77
C GLU A 128 9.79 6.77 10.34
N GLN A 129 8.51 7.11 10.30
CA GLN A 129 7.41 6.24 10.73
C GLN A 129 6.96 5.26 9.63
N VAL A 130 7.52 5.37 8.42
CA VAL A 130 7.24 4.48 7.30
C VAL A 130 8.52 3.77 6.89
N ASN A 131 8.51 2.44 6.88
CA ASN A 131 9.55 1.63 6.28
C ASN A 131 9.04 0.92 5.04
N VAL A 132 9.86 0.91 3.99
CA VAL A 132 9.62 0.14 2.76
C VAL A 132 10.86 -0.70 2.49
N LYS A 133 10.69 -2.00 2.40
CA LYS A 133 11.72 -2.98 2.01
C LYS A 133 11.21 -3.86 0.89
N ALA A 134 12.10 -4.54 0.21
CA ALA A 134 11.75 -5.42 -0.88
C ALA A 134 12.57 -6.71 -0.81
N THR A 135 11.98 -7.79 -1.28
CA THR A 135 12.61 -9.10 -1.42
C THR A 135 12.18 -9.76 -2.73
N THR A 136 12.95 -10.76 -3.16
CA THR A 136 12.52 -11.72 -4.18
C THR A 136 12.03 -12.99 -3.49
N GLU A 137 11.39 -13.87 -4.25
CA GLU A 137 11.13 -15.26 -3.84
C GLU A 137 12.09 -16.24 -4.52
N GLU A 138 13.30 -15.77 -4.88
CA GLU A 138 14.38 -16.61 -5.43
C GLU A 138 13.94 -17.46 -6.64
N HIS A 139 13.18 -16.83 -7.57
CA HIS A 139 12.57 -17.46 -8.75
C HIS A 139 11.49 -18.51 -8.43
N LEU A 140 10.95 -18.54 -7.22
CA LEU A 140 9.87 -19.43 -6.83
C LEU A 140 8.51 -18.74 -6.93
N GLY A 141 7.49 -19.49 -7.36
CA GLY A 141 6.12 -19.05 -7.43
C GLY A 141 5.89 -17.91 -8.43
N PHE A 142 4.69 -17.35 -8.42
CA PHE A 142 4.26 -16.36 -9.42
C PHE A 142 5.07 -15.05 -9.39
N THR A 143 5.51 -14.61 -8.21
CA THR A 143 6.38 -13.43 -8.10
C THR A 143 7.79 -13.76 -8.62
N GLY A 144 8.31 -14.93 -8.28
CA GLY A 144 9.62 -15.40 -8.73
C GLY A 144 9.68 -15.65 -10.24
N GLU A 145 8.57 -16.01 -10.85
CA GLU A 145 8.40 -16.14 -12.31
C GLU A 145 8.13 -14.80 -13.02
N GLY A 146 7.97 -13.71 -12.28
CA GLY A 146 7.69 -12.39 -12.85
C GLY A 146 6.29 -12.24 -13.42
N LEU A 147 5.33 -13.00 -12.92
CA LEU A 147 3.91 -12.93 -13.35
C LEU A 147 3.12 -11.85 -12.60
N GLY A 148 3.60 -11.45 -11.44
CA GLY A 148 2.97 -10.45 -10.60
C GLY A 148 3.91 -9.91 -9.53
N ILE A 149 3.41 -8.92 -8.80
CA ILE A 149 4.05 -8.35 -7.61
C ILE A 149 3.05 -8.45 -6.47
N SER A 150 3.52 -8.84 -5.30
CA SER A 150 2.74 -8.80 -4.07
C SER A 150 3.35 -7.84 -3.05
N ALA A 151 2.55 -7.42 -2.09
CA ALA A 151 2.99 -6.59 -0.99
C ALA A 151 2.33 -7.03 0.31
N HIS A 152 3.10 -6.93 1.39
CA HIS A 152 2.63 -7.04 2.75
C HIS A 152 2.85 -5.72 3.47
N ALA A 153 1.94 -5.36 4.35
CA ALA A 153 2.13 -4.22 5.24
C ALA A 153 1.67 -4.57 6.64
N VAL A 154 2.37 -4.02 7.63
CA VAL A 154 1.94 -4.01 9.02
C VAL A 154 1.79 -2.55 9.45
N ALA A 155 0.67 -2.23 10.07
CA ALA A 155 0.40 -0.91 10.62
C ALA A 155 0.20 -1.02 12.14
N LEU A 156 0.83 -0.14 12.89
CA LEU A 156 0.52 0.12 14.29
C LEU A 156 -0.20 1.45 14.37
N ILE A 157 -1.37 1.44 14.99
CA ILE A 157 -2.17 2.64 15.26
C ILE A 157 -2.45 2.78 16.75
N GLN A 158 -2.75 3.99 17.18
CA GLN A 158 -3.14 4.30 18.56
C GLN A 158 -4.35 5.23 18.60
N ARG A 159 -5.03 5.27 19.74
CA ARG A 159 -6.02 6.32 19.99
C ARG A 159 -5.34 7.69 20.04
N ALA A 160 -5.95 8.67 19.37
CA ALA A 160 -5.54 10.07 19.55
C ALA A 160 -5.72 10.48 21.00
N GLU A 161 -4.71 11.14 21.56
CA GLU A 161 -4.86 11.80 22.86
C GLU A 161 -5.82 13.00 22.71
N ASN A 162 -6.80 13.07 23.59
CA ASN A 162 -7.75 14.21 23.65
C ASN A 162 -7.08 15.45 24.18
#